data_f92d789ecdb96d6c931de160a901325a
#
_entry.id   f92d789ecdb96d6c931de160a901325a
#
_cell.length_a   1.000
_cell.length_b   1.000
_cell.length_c   1.000
_cell.angle_alpha   90.00
_cell.angle_beta   90.00
_cell.angle_gamma   90.00
#
_symmetry.space_group_name_H-M   'P 1'
#
loop_
_entity.id
_entity.type
_entity.pdbx_description
1 polymer ?
#
loop_
_entity_poly.entity_id
_entity_poly.type
_entity_poly.pdbx_seq_one_letter_code
_entity_poly.pdbx_strand_id
1 'polypeptide(L)'
;MTNNFDLIKNYMINEGIPMKEKDMGDLFFCVMLIRRGKDHPGLPSANYIFKTYYIDSIDKFDYFTSEIIKCCDIFKLRAYVSVNVKSKEKYSKMCAFSFNQNILNNEYKKPWRVIDHVFGKITAKNADTWIIDVDDIDLNKEEDNLFIENLKHLINRCQSKYNPVIIGGLPTRSGLHILTRPFNMNEYKKYWEQLNTDREFSDIKKNHITLLYENILS
;
A
#
# COMPACT_ATOMS: atom_id res chain seq x y z
N MET A 1 4.67 3.51 17.65
CA MET A 1 3.52 4.11 16.93
C MET A 1 3.98 4.58 15.57
N THR A 2 3.31 4.19 14.50
CA THR A 2 3.60 4.67 13.13
C THR A 2 2.41 5.49 12.63
N ASN A 3 2.68 6.70 12.14
CA ASN A 3 1.68 7.62 11.62
C ASN A 3 2.16 8.23 10.29
N ASN A 4 1.58 7.81 9.19
CA ASN A 4 1.94 8.22 7.83
C ASN A 4 0.85 9.08 7.15
N PHE A 5 -0.11 9.63 7.89
CA PHE A 5 -1.23 10.38 7.29
C PHE A 5 -0.77 11.52 6.39
N ASP A 6 0.17 12.35 6.84
CA ASP A 6 0.65 13.50 6.06
C ASP A 6 1.44 13.06 4.82
N LEU A 7 2.27 12.02 4.96
CA LEU A 7 3.04 11.47 3.83
C LEU A 7 2.11 10.88 2.77
N ILE A 8 1.10 10.12 3.20
CA ILE A 8 0.11 9.52 2.30
C ILE A 8 -0.80 10.57 1.68
N LYS A 9 -1.18 11.61 2.42
CA LYS A 9 -1.97 12.73 1.89
C LYS A 9 -1.23 13.41 0.73
N ASN A 10 0.04 13.74 0.92
CA ASN A 10 0.88 14.32 -0.12
C ASN A 10 1.03 13.37 -1.33
N TYR A 11 1.20 12.08 -1.05
CA TYR A 11 1.26 11.07 -2.10
C TYR A 11 -0.04 11.02 -2.92
N MET A 12 -1.22 11.01 -2.28
CA MET A 12 -2.52 11.01 -2.96
C MET A 12 -2.71 12.23 -3.86
N ILE A 13 -2.30 13.42 -3.40
CA ILE A 13 -2.33 14.66 -4.18
C ILE A 13 -1.47 14.51 -5.45
N ASN A 14 -0.25 14.00 -5.30
CA ASN A 14 0.67 13.79 -6.42
C ASN A 14 0.16 12.75 -7.43
N GLU A 15 -0.63 11.78 -7.00
CA GLU A 15 -1.28 10.78 -7.85
C GLU A 15 -2.61 11.27 -8.45
N GLY A 16 -2.98 12.54 -8.26
CA GLY A 16 -4.10 13.19 -8.93
C GLY A 16 -5.44 13.10 -8.21
N ILE A 17 -5.45 12.82 -6.90
CA ILE A 17 -6.68 12.88 -6.11
C ILE A 17 -7.04 14.36 -5.86
N PRO A 18 -8.28 14.79 -6.19
CA PRO A 18 -8.70 16.17 -6.03
C PRO A 18 -8.82 16.57 -4.56
N MET A 19 -8.64 17.86 -4.28
CA MET A 19 -8.75 18.38 -2.93
C MET A 19 -10.18 18.24 -2.40
N LYS A 20 -11.19 18.58 -3.22
CA LYS A 20 -12.59 18.66 -2.81
C LYS A 20 -13.44 17.55 -3.42
N GLU A 21 -14.41 17.08 -2.64
CA GLU A 21 -15.34 16.05 -3.07
C GLU A 21 -16.14 16.47 -4.33
N LYS A 22 -16.50 17.74 -4.48
CA LYS A 22 -17.20 18.25 -5.66
C LYS A 22 -16.41 18.12 -6.99
N ASP A 23 -15.09 17.97 -6.89
CA ASP A 23 -14.20 17.85 -8.04
C ASP A 23 -13.84 16.37 -8.33
N MET A 24 -14.60 15.43 -7.74
CA MET A 24 -14.35 13.99 -7.87
C MET A 24 -14.36 13.54 -9.32
N GLY A 25 -13.29 12.82 -9.69
CA GLY A 25 -13.16 12.09 -10.94
C GLY A 25 -13.41 10.58 -10.79
N ASP A 26 -12.84 9.83 -11.73
CA ASP A 26 -12.87 8.35 -11.73
C ASP A 26 -11.92 7.71 -10.72
N LEU A 27 -11.00 8.47 -10.14
CA LEU A 27 -9.90 7.94 -9.31
C LEU A 27 -10.29 7.81 -7.84
N PHE A 28 -9.77 6.77 -7.17
CA PHE A 28 -9.86 6.60 -5.72
C PHE A 28 -8.72 5.76 -5.17
N PHE A 29 -8.43 5.95 -3.88
CA PHE A 29 -7.62 5.06 -3.06
C PHE A 29 -8.49 4.26 -2.11
N CYS A 30 -7.93 3.17 -1.57
CA CYS A 30 -8.59 2.36 -0.57
C CYS A 30 -7.79 2.34 0.71
N VAL A 31 -8.43 2.66 1.82
CA VAL A 31 -7.87 2.46 3.16
C VAL A 31 -8.58 1.28 3.81
N MET A 32 -7.81 0.32 4.29
CA MET A 32 -8.32 -0.90 4.93
C MET A 32 -7.85 -0.98 6.37
N LEU A 33 -8.78 -1.16 7.29
CA LEU A 33 -8.47 -1.51 8.67
C LEU A 33 -8.37 -3.03 8.79
N ILE A 34 -7.20 -3.51 9.16
CA ILE A 34 -6.91 -4.95 9.19
C ILE A 34 -6.54 -5.39 10.60
N ARG A 35 -7.26 -6.38 11.11
CA ARG A 35 -6.82 -7.15 12.27
C ARG A 35 -5.81 -8.18 11.80
N ARG A 36 -4.57 -8.04 12.23
CA ARG A 36 -3.53 -9.03 11.94
C ARG A 36 -3.53 -10.12 13.00
N GLY A 37 -3.59 -11.37 12.56
CA GLY A 37 -3.63 -12.51 13.49
C GLY A 37 -2.43 -12.53 14.45
N LYS A 38 -1.24 -12.17 13.98
CA LYS A 38 -0.03 -12.09 14.82
C LYS A 38 -0.10 -11.05 15.95
N ASP A 39 -0.96 -10.04 15.83
CA ASP A 39 -1.11 -8.98 16.85
C ASP A 39 -2.19 -9.33 17.89
N HIS A 40 -2.87 -10.47 17.73
CA HIS A 40 -3.97 -10.91 18.59
C HIS A 40 -3.79 -12.37 19.06
N PRO A 41 -2.91 -12.63 20.04
CA PRO A 41 -2.73 -13.97 20.60
C PRO A 41 -4.07 -14.54 21.09
N GLY A 42 -4.35 -15.80 20.77
CA GLY A 42 -5.60 -16.48 21.17
C GLY A 42 -6.78 -16.30 20.20
N LEU A 43 -6.65 -15.50 19.15
CA LEU A 43 -7.61 -15.43 18.05
C LEU A 43 -7.10 -16.19 16.81
N PRO A 44 -7.98 -16.52 15.85
CA PRO A 44 -7.54 -17.13 14.59
C PRO A 44 -6.41 -16.34 13.94
N SER A 45 -5.37 -17.02 13.49
CA SER A 45 -4.15 -16.42 12.91
C SER A 45 -4.39 -15.68 11.57
N ALA A 46 -5.54 -15.88 10.93
CA ALA A 46 -5.88 -15.23 9.67
C ALA A 46 -6.06 -13.72 9.82
N ASN A 47 -5.52 -12.98 8.88
CA ASN A 47 -5.81 -11.55 8.76
C ASN A 47 -7.29 -11.34 8.39
N TYR A 48 -7.91 -10.33 8.99
CA TYR A 48 -9.31 -10.01 8.77
C TYR A 48 -9.47 -8.51 8.47
N ILE A 49 -10.12 -8.18 7.35
CA ILE A 49 -10.47 -6.80 7.02
C ILE A 49 -11.70 -6.41 7.84
N PHE A 50 -11.51 -5.49 8.77
CA PHE A 50 -12.55 -4.98 9.66
C PHE A 50 -13.43 -3.95 8.96
N LYS A 51 -12.80 -3.00 8.26
CA LYS A 51 -13.49 -1.91 7.54
C LYS A 51 -12.65 -1.43 6.36
N THR A 52 -13.32 -0.98 5.32
CA THR A 52 -12.71 -0.40 4.13
C THR A 52 -13.30 0.99 3.87
N TYR A 53 -12.44 1.96 3.55
CA TYR A 53 -12.80 3.31 3.13
C TYR A 53 -12.34 3.54 1.69
N TYR A 54 -13.20 4.16 0.90
CA TYR A 54 -12.91 4.56 -0.47
C TYR A 54 -12.67 6.08 -0.49
N ILE A 55 -11.44 6.47 -0.78
CA ILE A 55 -10.95 7.84 -0.69
C ILE A 55 -10.78 8.41 -2.10
N ASP A 56 -11.64 9.29 -2.50
CA ASP A 56 -11.67 9.91 -3.84
C ASP A 56 -11.50 11.45 -3.79
N SER A 57 -11.29 12.00 -2.60
CA SER A 57 -10.88 13.40 -2.39
C SER A 57 -10.07 13.53 -1.10
N ILE A 58 -9.27 14.58 -1.00
CA ILE A 58 -8.49 14.87 0.20
C ILE A 58 -9.40 15.28 1.37
N ASP A 59 -10.46 16.05 1.11
CA ASP A 59 -11.48 16.39 2.14
C ASP A 59 -12.04 15.12 2.79
N LYS A 60 -12.32 14.08 1.99
CA LYS A 60 -12.82 12.80 2.48
C LYS A 60 -11.77 12.02 3.27
N PHE A 61 -10.49 12.08 2.86
CA PHE A 61 -9.40 11.49 3.62
C PHE A 61 -9.27 12.14 4.99
N ASP A 62 -9.27 13.47 5.05
CA ASP A 62 -9.21 14.24 6.29
C ASP A 62 -10.42 13.96 7.20
N TYR A 63 -11.61 13.89 6.62
CA TYR A 63 -12.84 13.55 7.34
C TYR A 63 -12.76 12.20 8.06
N PHE A 64 -12.23 11.17 7.39
CA PHE A 64 -12.14 9.84 7.99
C PHE A 64 -10.92 9.63 8.90
N THR A 65 -9.93 10.51 8.89
CA THR A 65 -8.68 10.35 9.65
C THR A 65 -8.92 10.06 11.12
N SER A 66 -9.77 10.88 11.79
CA SER A 66 -10.07 10.69 13.22
C SER A 66 -10.77 9.37 13.52
N GLU A 67 -11.67 8.91 12.63
CA GLU A 67 -12.35 7.63 12.79
C GLU A 67 -11.38 6.46 12.59
N ILE A 68 -10.53 6.52 11.57
CA ILE A 68 -9.50 5.50 11.31
C ILE A 68 -8.60 5.33 12.54
N ILE A 69 -8.08 6.42 13.10
CA ILE A 69 -7.24 6.40 14.30
C ILE A 69 -7.99 5.75 15.46
N LYS A 70 -9.20 6.23 15.78
CA LYS A 70 -10.02 5.69 16.88
C LYS A 70 -10.29 4.19 16.73
N CYS A 71 -10.66 3.75 15.52
CA CYS A 71 -10.88 2.33 15.26
C CYS A 71 -9.61 1.50 15.47
N CYS A 72 -8.46 1.98 14.99
CA CYS A 72 -7.19 1.30 15.18
C CYS A 72 -6.81 1.20 16.66
N ASP A 73 -7.01 2.26 17.44
CA ASP A 73 -6.67 2.29 18.86
C ASP A 73 -7.57 1.40 19.69
N ILE A 74 -8.89 1.44 19.46
CA ILE A 74 -9.88 0.67 20.23
C ILE A 74 -9.78 -0.82 19.92
N PHE A 75 -9.73 -1.18 18.64
CA PHE A 75 -9.80 -2.58 18.20
C PHE A 75 -8.42 -3.20 17.91
N LYS A 76 -7.34 -2.48 18.21
CA LYS A 76 -5.94 -2.92 17.95
C LYS A 76 -5.75 -3.35 16.48
N LEU A 77 -6.21 -2.50 15.57
CA LEU A 77 -6.10 -2.71 14.13
C LEU A 77 -4.90 -1.96 13.56
N ARG A 78 -4.52 -2.33 12.35
CA ARG A 78 -3.61 -1.55 11.51
C ARG A 78 -4.38 -0.98 10.33
N ALA A 79 -4.19 0.31 10.05
CA ALA A 79 -4.67 0.92 8.82
C ALA A 79 -3.64 0.77 7.71
N TYR A 80 -4.07 0.30 6.57
CA TYR A 80 -3.27 0.19 5.35
C TYR A 80 -3.94 0.96 4.22
N VAL A 81 -3.14 1.49 3.32
CA VAL A 81 -3.62 2.19 2.12
C VAL A 81 -3.06 1.52 0.86
N SER A 82 -3.86 1.44 -0.20
CA SER A 82 -3.37 0.99 -1.50
C SER A 82 -2.37 1.99 -2.06
N VAL A 83 -1.23 1.54 -2.62
CA VAL A 83 -0.26 2.45 -3.26
C VAL A 83 -0.63 2.79 -4.69
N ASN A 84 -1.48 2.00 -5.33
CA ASN A 84 -1.95 2.29 -6.67
C ASN A 84 -3.37 2.85 -6.63
N VAL A 85 -3.54 4.00 -7.26
CA VAL A 85 -4.86 4.60 -7.47
C VAL A 85 -5.72 3.69 -8.34
N LYS A 86 -7.01 3.61 -8.05
CA LYS A 86 -8.00 2.75 -8.70
C LYS A 86 -8.96 3.59 -9.55
N SER A 87 -9.54 2.97 -10.58
CA SER A 87 -10.62 3.54 -11.39
C SER A 87 -11.96 3.03 -10.90
N LYS A 88 -12.89 3.93 -10.56
CA LYS A 88 -14.26 3.59 -10.16
C LYS A 88 -15.00 2.83 -11.26
N GLU A 89 -14.84 3.29 -12.51
CA GLU A 89 -15.45 2.65 -13.67
C GLU A 89 -14.97 1.21 -13.84
N LYS A 90 -13.64 1.00 -13.85
CA LYS A 90 -13.06 -0.35 -13.98
C LYS A 90 -13.48 -1.24 -12.81
N TYR A 91 -13.47 -0.69 -11.58
CA TYR A 91 -13.87 -1.42 -10.39
C TYR A 91 -15.32 -1.91 -10.49
N SER A 92 -16.24 -1.01 -10.82
CA SER A 92 -17.66 -1.34 -10.95
C SER A 92 -17.91 -2.39 -12.05
N LYS A 93 -17.29 -2.23 -13.22
CA LYS A 93 -17.40 -3.19 -14.33
C LYS A 93 -16.86 -4.58 -13.94
N MET A 94 -15.71 -4.64 -13.28
CA MET A 94 -15.12 -5.91 -12.85
C MET A 94 -15.91 -6.58 -11.73
N CYS A 95 -16.48 -5.82 -10.80
CA CYS A 95 -17.38 -6.36 -9.79
C CYS A 95 -18.62 -6.98 -10.43
N ALA A 96 -19.29 -6.26 -11.33
CA ALA A 96 -20.45 -6.77 -12.06
C ALA A 96 -20.13 -8.04 -12.84
N PHE A 97 -19.01 -8.05 -13.56
CA PHE A 97 -18.56 -9.24 -14.29
C PHE A 97 -18.32 -10.43 -13.35
N SER A 98 -17.58 -10.22 -12.24
CA SER A 98 -17.24 -11.30 -11.30
C SER A 98 -18.49 -11.83 -10.57
N PHE A 99 -19.46 -10.95 -10.22
CA PHE A 99 -20.73 -11.40 -9.66
C PHE A 99 -21.52 -12.27 -10.65
N ASN A 100 -21.62 -11.84 -11.90
CA ASN A 100 -22.29 -12.63 -12.93
C ASN A 100 -21.63 -13.99 -13.15
N GLN A 101 -20.30 -14.05 -13.19
CA GLN A 101 -19.57 -15.33 -13.29
C GLN A 101 -19.86 -16.26 -12.11
N ASN A 102 -19.86 -15.73 -10.87
CA ASN A 102 -20.18 -16.54 -9.69
C ASN A 102 -21.63 -17.08 -9.74
N ILE A 103 -22.58 -16.29 -10.23
CA ILE A 103 -23.98 -16.73 -10.40
C ILE A 103 -24.05 -17.87 -11.43
N LEU A 104 -23.41 -17.71 -12.58
CA LEU A 104 -23.38 -18.71 -13.63
C LEU A 104 -22.70 -20.03 -13.20
N ASN A 105 -21.70 -19.92 -12.32
CA ASN A 105 -20.97 -21.07 -11.77
C ASN A 105 -21.62 -21.66 -10.51
N ASN A 106 -22.75 -21.14 -10.04
CA ASN A 106 -23.41 -21.52 -8.79
C ASN A 106 -22.50 -21.32 -7.53
N GLU A 107 -21.62 -20.32 -7.55
CA GLU A 107 -20.69 -20.00 -6.47
C GLU A 107 -21.25 -18.92 -5.53
N TYR A 108 -22.24 -19.28 -4.69
CA TYR A 108 -22.93 -18.31 -3.83
C TYR A 108 -22.36 -18.16 -2.43
N LYS A 109 -21.36 -18.96 -2.05
CA LYS A 109 -20.92 -19.09 -0.64
C LYS A 109 -20.31 -17.81 -0.04
N LYS A 110 -19.71 -16.95 -0.84
CA LYS A 110 -18.97 -15.76 -0.36
C LYS A 110 -19.05 -14.58 -1.35
N PRO A 111 -20.24 -14.06 -1.63
CA PRO A 111 -20.43 -13.00 -2.63
C PRO A 111 -19.63 -11.73 -2.29
N TRP A 112 -19.46 -11.37 -1.00
CA TRP A 112 -18.65 -10.21 -0.58
C TRP A 112 -17.17 -10.35 -0.93
N ARG A 113 -16.60 -11.56 -1.07
CA ARG A 113 -15.21 -11.75 -1.48
C ARG A 113 -14.93 -11.31 -2.92
N VAL A 114 -15.96 -11.18 -3.73
CA VAL A 114 -15.81 -10.65 -5.10
C VAL A 114 -15.24 -9.24 -5.04
N ILE A 115 -15.76 -8.41 -4.14
CA ILE A 115 -15.34 -7.02 -3.98
C ILE A 115 -13.85 -6.94 -3.61
N ASP A 116 -13.43 -7.69 -2.58
CA ASP A 116 -12.02 -7.71 -2.14
C ASP A 116 -11.09 -8.27 -3.23
N HIS A 117 -11.52 -9.33 -3.92
CA HIS A 117 -10.73 -9.96 -4.97
C HIS A 117 -10.54 -9.04 -6.19
N VAL A 118 -11.61 -8.37 -6.63
CA VAL A 118 -11.57 -7.40 -7.72
C VAL A 118 -10.67 -6.23 -7.35
N PHE A 119 -10.77 -5.74 -6.10
CA PHE A 119 -9.95 -4.65 -5.61
C PHE A 119 -8.44 -4.92 -5.76
N GLY A 120 -7.98 -6.12 -5.46
CA GLY A 120 -6.57 -6.51 -5.62
C GLY A 120 -6.09 -6.56 -7.07
N LYS A 121 -7.01 -6.70 -8.04
CA LYS A 121 -6.68 -6.89 -9.46
C LYS A 121 -6.65 -5.63 -10.30
N ILE A 122 -7.38 -4.59 -9.88
CA ILE A 122 -7.51 -3.37 -10.69
C ILE A 122 -6.53 -2.28 -10.27
N THR A 123 -6.05 -1.55 -11.27
CA THR A 123 -5.34 -0.28 -11.12
C THR A 123 -5.87 0.72 -12.12
N ALA A 124 -5.73 2.01 -11.85
CA ALA A 124 -5.95 3.03 -12.87
C ALA A 124 -4.89 2.89 -13.98
N LYS A 125 -5.20 3.40 -15.14
CA LYS A 125 -4.24 3.44 -16.25
C LYS A 125 -3.03 4.29 -15.84
N ASN A 126 -1.82 3.75 -15.96
CA ASN A 126 -0.53 4.39 -15.67
C ASN A 126 -0.19 4.60 -14.17
N ALA A 127 -0.87 3.94 -13.26
CA ALA A 127 -0.63 4.07 -11.83
C ALA A 127 0.25 2.94 -11.27
N ASP A 128 1.34 2.61 -11.96
CA ASP A 128 2.24 1.57 -11.49
C ASP A 128 3.19 2.12 -10.42
N THR A 129 2.82 1.93 -9.16
CA THR A 129 3.73 2.14 -8.03
C THR A 129 4.08 0.79 -7.44
N TRP A 130 5.38 0.55 -7.26
CA TRP A 130 5.92 -0.62 -6.59
C TRP A 130 6.38 -0.25 -5.19
N ILE A 131 6.37 -1.22 -4.30
CA ILE A 131 6.93 -1.11 -2.95
C ILE A 131 8.17 -2.00 -2.90
N ILE A 132 9.29 -1.43 -2.48
CA ILE A 132 10.43 -2.21 -2.00
C ILE A 132 10.27 -2.25 -0.48
N ASP A 133 10.06 -3.45 0.06
CA ASP A 133 9.85 -3.68 1.48
C ASP A 133 11.20 -3.95 2.15
N VAL A 134 11.64 -3.03 2.98
CA VAL A 134 12.92 -3.13 3.69
C VAL A 134 12.61 -3.31 5.16
N ASP A 135 12.72 -4.55 5.61
CA ASP A 135 12.49 -4.94 7.01
C ASP A 135 13.77 -4.76 7.86
N ASP A 136 13.60 -4.75 9.18
CA ASP A 136 14.66 -4.69 10.19
C ASP A 136 15.61 -3.48 10.04
N ILE A 137 15.02 -2.32 9.78
CA ILE A 137 15.71 -1.03 9.65
C ILE A 137 15.36 -0.13 10.83
N ASP A 138 16.37 0.41 11.48
CA ASP A 138 16.26 1.47 12.48
C ASP A 138 16.84 2.77 11.90
N LEU A 139 15.96 3.67 11.47
CA LEU A 139 16.35 4.96 10.86
C LEU A 139 17.16 5.88 11.81
N ASN A 140 17.31 5.54 13.09
CA ASN A 140 18.17 6.25 14.03
C ASN A 140 19.63 5.74 13.99
N LYS A 141 19.91 4.62 13.32
CA LYS A 141 21.24 4.07 13.17
C LYS A 141 21.90 4.54 11.87
N GLU A 142 23.14 4.97 11.96
CA GLU A 142 23.90 5.48 10.81
C GLU A 142 24.14 4.39 9.75
N GLU A 143 24.42 3.16 10.17
CA GLU A 143 24.61 2.00 9.26
C GLU A 143 23.35 1.70 8.45
N ASP A 144 22.17 1.78 9.07
CA ASP A 144 20.88 1.54 8.39
C ASP A 144 20.55 2.67 7.42
N ASN A 145 20.82 3.91 7.79
CA ASN A 145 20.69 5.06 6.90
C ASN A 145 21.64 4.94 5.69
N LEU A 146 22.89 4.56 5.92
CA LEU A 146 23.84 4.33 4.83
C LEU A 146 23.38 3.22 3.89
N PHE A 147 22.85 2.12 4.45
CA PHE A 147 22.27 1.05 3.64
C PHE A 147 21.11 1.55 2.78
N ILE A 148 20.18 2.32 3.35
CA ILE A 148 19.03 2.89 2.61
C ILE A 148 19.50 3.82 1.49
N GLU A 149 20.51 4.66 1.72
CA GLU A 149 21.06 5.52 0.67
C GLU A 149 21.73 4.71 -0.45
N ASN A 150 22.50 3.68 -0.10
CA ASN A 150 23.10 2.77 -1.10
C ASN A 150 22.01 2.05 -1.91
N LEU A 151 20.92 1.61 -1.26
CA LEU A 151 19.79 0.98 -1.93
C LEU A 151 19.08 1.96 -2.88
N LYS A 152 18.88 3.20 -2.48
CA LYS A 152 18.33 4.25 -3.35
C LYS A 152 19.20 4.52 -4.56
N HIS A 153 20.53 4.59 -4.37
CA HIS A 153 21.46 4.73 -5.48
C HIS A 153 21.40 3.55 -6.45
N LEU A 154 21.30 2.33 -5.93
CA LEU A 154 21.15 1.12 -6.74
C LEU A 154 19.86 1.18 -7.59
N ILE A 155 18.73 1.54 -6.97
CA ILE A 155 17.44 1.65 -7.66
C ILE A 155 17.51 2.69 -8.79
N ASN A 156 18.10 3.85 -8.53
CA ASN A 156 18.24 4.92 -9.51
C ASN A 156 19.18 4.57 -10.68
N ARG A 157 20.06 3.57 -10.53
CA ARG A 157 20.90 3.04 -11.61
C ARG A 157 20.16 2.06 -12.52
N CYS A 158 19.07 1.46 -12.04
CA CYS A 158 18.28 0.52 -12.84
C CYS A 158 17.58 1.24 -13.99
N GLN A 159 17.61 0.64 -15.16
CA GLN A 159 16.90 1.19 -16.33
C GLN A 159 15.40 1.34 -16.04
N SER A 160 14.89 2.55 -16.28
CA SER A 160 13.47 2.88 -16.15
C SER A 160 13.06 3.89 -17.21
N LYS A 161 11.77 3.85 -17.59
CA LYS A 161 11.15 4.90 -18.42
C LYS A 161 10.69 6.10 -17.60
N TYR A 162 10.82 6.03 -16.28
CA TYR A 162 10.38 7.06 -15.35
C TYR A 162 11.59 7.81 -14.76
N ASN A 163 11.40 9.10 -14.51
CA ASN A 163 12.36 9.94 -13.81
C ASN A 163 11.59 11.00 -13.00
N PRO A 164 11.64 11.00 -11.67
CA PRO A 164 12.45 10.08 -10.84
C PRO A 164 11.85 8.66 -10.76
N VAL A 165 12.70 7.68 -10.47
CA VAL A 165 12.27 6.30 -10.21
C VAL A 165 11.71 6.17 -8.79
N ILE A 166 12.40 6.72 -7.80
CA ILE A 166 11.96 6.75 -6.39
C ILE A 166 11.01 7.93 -6.20
N ILE A 167 9.84 7.67 -5.64
CA ILE A 167 8.78 8.67 -5.44
C ILE A 167 8.49 8.96 -3.96
N GLY A 168 9.04 8.16 -3.04
CA GLY A 168 8.89 8.40 -1.61
C GLY A 168 9.35 7.26 -0.74
N GLY A 169 9.33 7.49 0.57
CA GLY A 169 9.59 6.49 1.60
C GLY A 169 8.54 6.60 2.70
N LEU A 170 8.03 5.47 3.17
CA LEU A 170 7.01 5.39 4.21
C LEU A 170 7.51 4.50 5.34
N PRO A 171 7.74 5.04 6.54
CA PRO A 171 8.09 4.25 7.70
C PRO A 171 7.08 3.15 7.97
N THR A 172 7.57 1.97 8.36
CA THR A 172 6.76 0.87 8.87
C THR A 172 7.09 0.64 10.35
N ARG A 173 6.55 -0.40 10.96
CA ARG A 173 6.85 -0.71 12.37
C ARG A 173 8.32 -1.03 12.61
N SER A 174 8.93 -1.77 11.70
CA SER A 174 10.30 -2.30 11.84
C SER A 174 11.16 -2.04 10.60
N GLY A 175 10.81 -1.04 9.79
CA GLY A 175 11.52 -0.81 8.54
C GLY A 175 10.96 0.34 7.72
N LEU A 176 11.13 0.23 6.40
CA LEU A 176 10.78 1.27 5.44
C LEU A 176 10.18 0.65 4.17
N HIS A 177 9.06 1.17 3.71
CA HIS A 177 8.59 0.96 2.35
C HIS A 177 9.14 2.06 1.43
N ILE A 178 9.98 1.70 0.46
CA ILE A 178 10.40 2.63 -0.59
C ILE A 178 9.42 2.53 -1.74
N LEU A 179 8.74 3.62 -2.06
CA LEU A 179 7.82 3.71 -3.18
C LEU A 179 8.59 4.06 -4.45
N THR A 180 8.39 3.27 -5.51
CA THR A 180 9.11 3.45 -6.77
C THR A 180 8.17 3.34 -7.97
N ARG A 181 8.56 3.93 -9.09
CA ARG A 181 8.03 3.58 -10.41
C ARG A 181 8.70 2.31 -10.92
N PRO A 182 8.09 1.59 -11.89
CA PRO A 182 8.68 0.40 -12.47
C PRO A 182 10.09 0.64 -13.06
N PHE A 183 10.98 -0.30 -12.80
CA PHE A 183 12.34 -0.33 -13.30
C PHE A 183 12.76 -1.78 -13.68
N ASN A 184 13.95 -1.95 -14.24
CA ASN A 184 14.46 -3.25 -14.65
C ASN A 184 14.83 -4.12 -13.44
N MET A 185 13.98 -5.12 -13.16
CA MET A 185 14.18 -6.04 -12.03
C MET A 185 15.42 -6.93 -12.16
N ASN A 186 15.85 -7.24 -13.38
CA ASN A 186 17.05 -8.08 -13.57
C ASN A 186 18.32 -7.30 -13.19
N GLU A 187 18.35 -6.01 -13.54
CA GLU A 187 19.42 -5.12 -13.10
C GLU A 187 19.40 -4.91 -11.59
N TYR A 188 18.22 -4.74 -11.00
CA TYR A 188 18.06 -4.63 -9.56
C TYR A 188 18.65 -5.84 -8.82
N LYS A 189 18.30 -7.06 -9.24
CA LYS A 189 18.88 -8.29 -8.66
C LYS A 189 20.38 -8.34 -8.79
N LYS A 190 20.91 -8.07 -10.00
CA LYS A 190 22.35 -8.05 -10.26
C LYS A 190 23.08 -7.02 -9.39
N TYR A 191 22.52 -5.83 -9.22
CA TYR A 191 23.14 -4.77 -8.41
C TYR A 191 23.01 -5.04 -6.92
N TRP A 192 21.92 -5.70 -6.48
CA TRP A 192 21.78 -6.13 -5.09
C TRP A 192 22.94 -7.05 -4.66
N GLU A 193 23.29 -8.03 -5.49
CA GLU A 193 24.45 -8.92 -5.23
C GLU A 193 25.77 -8.15 -5.06
N GLN A 194 25.87 -6.97 -5.65
CA GLN A 194 27.03 -6.09 -5.53
C GLN A 194 27.05 -5.24 -4.24
N LEU A 195 25.93 -5.12 -3.52
CA LEU A 195 25.90 -4.37 -2.26
C LEU A 195 26.71 -5.03 -1.14
N ASN A 196 27.12 -6.29 -1.33
CA ASN A 196 27.88 -7.07 -0.36
C ASN A 196 27.35 -6.93 1.06
N THR A 197 26.05 -7.15 1.23
CA THR A 197 25.30 -7.05 2.47
C THR A 197 24.84 -8.42 2.94
N ASP A 198 24.83 -8.64 4.25
CA ASP A 198 24.25 -9.85 4.87
C ASP A 198 22.70 -9.76 4.97
N ARG A 199 22.11 -8.65 4.53
CA ARG A 199 20.66 -8.45 4.57
C ARG A 199 19.95 -9.27 3.51
N GLU A 200 18.77 -9.77 3.87
CA GLU A 200 17.92 -10.47 2.92
C GLU A 200 17.51 -9.56 1.76
N PHE A 201 17.34 -10.16 0.59
CA PHE A 201 16.88 -9.45 -0.61
C PHE A 201 15.53 -8.78 -0.37
N SER A 202 15.48 -7.46 -0.56
CA SER A 202 14.23 -6.71 -0.41
C SER A 202 13.29 -6.98 -1.56
N ASP A 203 12.18 -7.63 -1.26
CA ASP A 203 11.15 -8.00 -2.25
C ASP A 203 10.46 -6.78 -2.85
N ILE A 204 10.17 -6.88 -4.14
CA ILE A 204 9.36 -5.88 -4.84
C ILE A 204 7.91 -6.32 -4.86
N LYS A 205 7.06 -5.57 -4.18
CA LYS A 205 5.62 -5.80 -4.11
C LYS A 205 4.88 -4.89 -5.10
N LYS A 206 4.25 -5.50 -6.09
CA LYS A 206 3.46 -4.79 -7.11
C LYS A 206 2.00 -4.74 -6.69
N ASN A 207 1.31 -3.62 -6.94
CA ASN A 207 -0.11 -3.43 -6.62
C ASN A 207 -0.47 -3.83 -5.18
N HIS A 208 0.32 -3.38 -4.23
CA HIS A 208 0.22 -3.74 -2.82
C HIS A 208 -0.36 -2.60 -1.97
N ILE A 209 -0.41 -2.84 -0.66
CA ILE A 209 -0.82 -1.86 0.36
C ILE A 209 0.37 -1.51 1.25
N THR A 210 0.39 -0.29 1.75
CA THR A 210 1.40 0.20 2.70
C THR A 210 0.76 0.62 4.02
N LEU A 211 1.55 0.67 5.09
CA LEU A 211 1.08 1.05 6.41
C LEU A 211 0.74 2.55 6.45
N LEU A 212 -0.49 2.87 6.82
CA LEU A 212 -0.96 4.23 7.06
C LEU A 212 -0.83 4.61 8.55
N TYR A 213 -1.32 3.71 9.43
CA TYR A 213 -1.32 3.97 10.86
C TYR A 213 -1.32 2.69 11.69
N GLU A 214 -0.55 2.69 12.77
CA GLU A 214 -0.66 1.71 13.86
C GLU A 214 -0.27 2.30 15.20
N ASN A 215 -0.98 1.88 16.24
CA ASN A 215 -0.69 2.21 17.64
C ASN A 215 -0.74 0.93 18.51
N ILE A 216 -0.08 -0.12 18.05
CA ILE A 216 0.00 -1.37 18.81
C ILE A 216 1.21 -1.27 19.73
N LEU A 217 0.96 -1.05 21.02
CA LEU A 217 1.98 -1.17 22.04
C LEU A 217 2.38 -2.64 22.11
N SER A 218 3.66 -2.92 21.91
CA SER A 218 4.28 -4.24 22.05
C SER A 218 4.29 -4.69 23.51
#